data_e1df34a2481a4cb666dfd615eae80984
#
_entry.id   e1df34a2481a4cb666dfd615eae80984
#
_cell.length_a   1.000
_cell.length_b   1.000
_cell.length_c   1.000
_cell.angle_alpha   90.00
_cell.angle_beta   90.00
_cell.angle_gamma   90.00
#
_symmetry.space_group_name_H-M   'P 1'
#
loop_
_entity.id
_entity.type
_entity.pdbx_description
1 polymer ?
#
loop_
_entity_poly.entity_id
_entity_poly.type
_entity_poly.pdbx_seq_one_letter_code
_entity_poly.pdbx_strand_id
1 'polypeptide(L)'
;ISAAVAAANPEIGWLNNPSFHGLSEMLYEYTSSAANNGSGFEGLADNTPFWNISTGIALIMGRYFPIVGQVAIAGLLASKKCIPESAGTLRTDTGTFSLITFAVIIIVAALSFFPALALGPIADYLTF
;
A
#
# COMPACT_ATOMS: atom_id res chain seq x y z
N ILE A 1 -9.41 9.26 -3.45
CA ILE A 1 -9.96 10.62 -3.27
C ILE A 1 -8.90 11.65 -3.64
N SER A 2 -7.73 11.65 -3.01
CA SER A 2 -6.69 12.67 -3.23
C SER A 2 -6.24 12.76 -4.69
N ALA A 3 -5.99 11.64 -5.37
CA ALA A 3 -5.63 11.63 -6.79
C ALA A 3 -6.77 12.18 -7.69
N ALA A 4 -8.03 11.94 -7.34
CA ALA A 4 -9.17 12.50 -8.07
C ALA A 4 -9.28 14.01 -7.89
N VAL A 5 -9.00 14.52 -6.69
CA VAL A 5 -8.95 15.98 -6.44
C VAL A 5 -7.80 16.63 -7.20
N ALA A 6 -6.64 16.01 -7.25
CA ALA A 6 -5.52 16.49 -8.05
C ALA A 6 -5.85 16.48 -9.54
N ALA A 7 -6.50 15.43 -10.04
CA ALA A 7 -6.92 15.32 -11.45
C ALA A 7 -7.97 16.34 -11.85
N ALA A 8 -8.76 16.85 -10.91
CA ALA A 8 -9.77 17.89 -11.16
C ALA A 8 -9.18 19.31 -11.30
N ASN A 9 -7.89 19.49 -11.10
CA ASN A 9 -7.19 20.77 -11.22
C ASN A 9 -6.21 20.75 -12.41
N PRO A 10 -6.71 20.85 -13.67
CA PRO A 10 -5.89 20.69 -14.87
C PRO A 10 -4.94 21.87 -15.14
N GLU A 11 -5.08 22.99 -14.45
CA GLU A 11 -4.29 24.21 -14.70
C GLU A 11 -2.84 24.12 -14.25
N ILE A 12 -2.48 23.07 -13.57
CA ILE A 12 -1.19 22.96 -12.93
C ILE A 12 -0.39 21.96 -13.74
N GLY A 13 0.57 22.44 -14.50
CA GLY A 13 1.51 21.65 -15.30
C GLY A 13 2.43 20.76 -14.45
N TRP A 14 1.83 19.96 -13.57
CA TRP A 14 2.55 19.08 -12.66
C TRP A 14 3.03 17.79 -13.32
N LEU A 15 2.32 17.37 -14.37
CA LEU A 15 2.48 16.06 -14.97
C LEU A 15 3.53 16.07 -16.06
N ASN A 16 4.41 15.08 -16.02
CA ASN A 16 5.37 14.80 -17.08
C ASN A 16 4.78 13.90 -18.18
N ASN A 17 3.77 13.10 -17.83
CA ASN A 17 3.12 12.19 -18.74
C ASN A 17 1.69 12.65 -19.08
N PRO A 18 1.28 12.61 -20.36
CA PRO A 18 -0.05 13.04 -20.76
C PRO A 18 -1.14 11.99 -20.50
N SER A 19 -2.40 12.42 -20.46
CA SER A 19 -3.59 11.57 -20.46
C SER A 19 -3.64 10.58 -19.30
N PHE A 20 -3.92 9.31 -19.56
CA PHE A 20 -4.08 8.27 -18.54
C PHE A 20 -2.80 8.00 -17.73
N HIS A 21 -1.64 8.19 -18.33
CA HIS A 21 -0.36 8.04 -17.63
C HIS A 21 -0.16 9.15 -16.58
N GLY A 22 -0.69 10.34 -16.82
CA GLY A 22 -0.69 11.41 -15.82
C GLY A 22 -1.53 11.08 -14.59
N LEU A 23 -2.67 10.40 -14.77
CA LEU A 23 -3.46 9.89 -13.66
C LEU A 23 -2.68 8.84 -12.86
N SER A 24 -1.96 7.94 -13.54
CA SER A 24 -1.12 6.93 -12.90
C SER A 24 0.02 7.57 -12.11
N GLU A 25 0.61 8.64 -12.62
CA GLU A 25 1.66 9.43 -11.97
C GLU A 25 1.16 10.02 -10.65
N MET A 26 -0.01 10.68 -10.66
CA MET A 26 -0.64 11.22 -9.44
C MET A 26 -1.06 10.14 -8.45
N LEU A 27 -1.65 9.05 -8.95
CA LEU A 27 -2.07 7.93 -8.11
C LEU A 27 -0.89 7.27 -7.42
N TYR A 28 0.22 7.12 -8.14
CA TYR A 28 1.45 6.55 -7.60
C TYR A 28 1.99 7.42 -6.47
N GLU A 29 2.05 8.74 -6.64
CA GLU A 29 2.53 9.67 -5.61
C GLU A 29 1.75 9.54 -4.30
N TYR A 30 0.41 9.53 -4.36
CA TYR A 30 -0.41 9.34 -3.17
C TYR A 30 -0.31 7.93 -2.58
N THR A 31 -0.15 6.91 -3.42
CA THR A 31 0.04 5.52 -2.96
C THR A 31 1.36 5.38 -2.23
N SER A 32 2.42 5.95 -2.79
CA SER A 32 3.75 5.97 -2.19
C SER A 32 3.77 6.74 -0.87
N SER A 33 3.15 7.91 -0.83
CA SER A 33 3.01 8.71 0.38
C SER A 33 2.23 7.96 1.47
N ALA A 34 1.11 7.31 1.13
CA ALA A 34 0.33 6.52 2.07
C ALA A 34 1.08 5.28 2.56
N ALA A 35 1.86 4.63 1.69
CA ALA A 35 2.72 3.50 2.05
C ALA A 35 3.99 3.93 2.81
N ASN A 36 4.30 5.23 2.84
CA ASN A 36 5.48 5.80 3.51
C ASN A 36 6.82 5.27 2.97
N ASN A 37 6.90 4.95 1.69
CA ASN A 37 8.13 4.45 1.06
C ASN A 37 8.96 5.52 0.34
N GLY A 38 8.38 6.69 0.06
CA GLY A 38 9.10 7.86 -0.48
C GLY A 38 9.54 7.72 -1.94
N SER A 39 8.90 6.85 -2.71
CA SER A 39 9.14 6.76 -4.16
C SER A 39 8.13 7.61 -4.93
N GLY A 40 8.51 8.07 -6.11
CA GLY A 40 7.67 8.86 -7.00
C GLY A 40 8.06 8.64 -8.45
N PHE A 41 7.26 9.13 -9.39
CA PHE A 41 7.66 9.21 -10.78
C PHE A 41 8.47 10.49 -11.01
N GLU A 42 9.65 10.33 -11.60
CA GLU A 42 10.48 11.45 -11.96
C GLU A 42 9.78 12.37 -12.97
N GLY A 43 9.81 13.66 -12.69
CA GLY A 43 9.17 14.68 -13.53
C GLY A 43 7.80 15.17 -13.04
N LEU A 44 7.23 14.55 -12.01
CA LEU A 44 6.10 15.14 -11.30
C LEU A 44 6.59 16.40 -10.56
N ALA A 45 6.00 17.56 -10.87
CA ALA A 45 6.32 18.81 -10.19
C ALA A 45 5.58 18.89 -8.83
N ASP A 46 5.98 18.06 -7.90
CA ASP A 46 5.33 17.86 -6.60
C ASP A 46 5.71 18.90 -5.54
N ASN A 47 6.74 19.72 -5.79
CA ASN A 47 7.16 20.75 -4.84
C ASN A 47 6.25 22.00 -4.89
N THR A 48 4.99 21.81 -4.60
CA THR A 48 4.00 22.89 -4.46
C THR A 48 3.28 22.78 -3.11
N PRO A 49 2.70 23.87 -2.60
CA PRO A 49 1.94 23.82 -1.35
C PRO A 49 0.82 22.78 -1.34
N PHE A 50 0.16 22.57 -2.48
CA PHE A 50 -0.89 21.57 -2.63
C PHE A 50 -0.34 20.15 -2.43
N TRP A 51 0.71 19.80 -3.16
CA TRP A 51 1.33 18.47 -3.05
C TRP A 51 1.94 18.25 -1.67
N ASN A 52 2.71 19.20 -1.16
CA ASN A 52 3.38 19.09 0.14
C ASN A 52 2.39 18.87 1.29
N ILE A 53 1.25 19.57 1.28
CA ILE A 53 0.23 19.42 2.33
C ILE A 53 -0.56 18.13 2.15
N SER A 54 -1.03 17.84 0.94
CA SER A 54 -1.92 16.70 0.69
C SER A 54 -1.19 15.37 0.83
N THR A 55 0.05 15.26 0.34
CA THR A 55 0.88 14.06 0.52
C THR A 55 1.32 13.92 1.98
N GLY A 56 1.62 15.03 2.66
CA GLY A 56 1.89 15.02 4.10
C GLY A 56 0.72 14.47 4.93
N ILE A 57 -0.50 14.86 4.61
CA ILE A 57 -1.70 14.30 5.25
C ILE A 57 -1.84 12.80 4.94
N ALA A 58 -1.67 12.41 3.66
CA ALA A 58 -1.72 11.01 3.25
C ALA A 58 -0.68 10.15 3.99
N LEU A 59 0.54 10.67 4.15
CA LEU A 59 1.63 10.04 4.88
C LEU A 59 1.29 9.83 6.36
N ILE A 60 0.78 10.86 7.03
CA ILE A 60 0.37 10.79 8.44
C ILE A 60 -0.73 9.74 8.62
N MET A 61 -1.76 9.79 7.78
CA MET A 61 -2.85 8.82 7.83
C MET A 61 -2.37 7.40 7.55
N GLY A 62 -1.57 7.21 6.50
CA GLY A 62 -1.04 5.91 6.12
C GLY A 62 -0.12 5.29 7.19
N ARG A 63 0.53 6.10 7.99
CA ARG A 63 1.40 5.62 9.07
C ARG A 63 0.65 5.38 10.37
N TYR A 64 -0.06 6.37 10.86
CA TYR A 64 -0.59 6.33 12.22
C TYR A 64 -1.86 5.48 12.36
N PHE A 65 -2.76 5.46 11.36
CA PHE A 65 -3.94 4.60 11.46
C PHE A 65 -3.62 3.11 11.59
N PRO A 66 -2.74 2.54 10.76
CA PRO A 66 -2.34 1.14 10.94
C PRO A 66 -1.68 0.89 12.30
N ILE A 67 -0.77 1.76 12.75
CA ILE A 67 -0.09 1.60 14.04
C ILE A 67 -1.09 1.62 15.20
N VAL A 68 -1.96 2.62 15.24
CA VAL A 68 -2.99 2.73 16.28
C VAL A 68 -3.94 1.53 16.26
N GLY A 69 -4.35 1.10 15.06
CA GLY A 69 -5.20 -0.10 14.90
C GLY A 69 -4.53 -1.37 15.45
N GLN A 70 -3.29 -1.60 15.10
CA GLN A 70 -2.53 -2.77 15.58
C GLN A 70 -2.32 -2.74 17.10
N VAL A 71 -1.97 -1.59 17.67
CA VAL A 71 -1.79 -1.42 19.11
C VAL A 71 -3.11 -1.61 19.84
N ALA A 72 -4.22 -1.09 19.32
CA ALA A 72 -5.54 -1.29 19.90
C ALA A 72 -5.96 -2.77 19.89
N ILE A 73 -5.72 -3.48 18.78
CA ILE A 73 -5.97 -4.92 18.69
C ILE A 73 -5.10 -5.68 19.71
N ALA A 74 -3.82 -5.36 19.81
CA ALA A 74 -2.91 -5.97 20.77
C ALA A 74 -3.39 -5.74 22.22
N GLY A 75 -3.84 -4.53 22.55
CA GLY A 75 -4.41 -4.21 23.86
C GLY A 75 -5.68 -5.00 24.18
N LEU A 76 -6.58 -5.12 23.20
CA LEU A 76 -7.80 -5.94 23.35
C LEU A 76 -7.48 -7.44 23.51
N LEU A 77 -6.48 -7.94 22.79
CA LEU A 77 -6.04 -9.32 22.91
C LEU A 77 -5.38 -9.59 24.26
N ALA A 78 -4.57 -8.65 24.76
CA ALA A 78 -3.91 -8.77 26.06
C ALA A 78 -4.89 -8.85 27.23
N SER A 79 -6.09 -8.26 27.09
CA SER A 79 -7.14 -8.32 28.10
C SER A 79 -7.95 -9.64 28.09
N LYS A 80 -7.79 -10.48 27.07
CA LYS A 80 -8.48 -11.77 26.96
C LYS A 80 -7.85 -12.81 27.87
N LYS A 81 -8.69 -13.66 28.46
CA LYS A 81 -8.24 -14.81 29.24
C LYS A 81 -7.58 -15.83 28.30
N CYS A 82 -6.46 -16.41 28.75
CA CYS A 82 -5.84 -17.54 28.06
C CYS A 82 -6.82 -18.72 28.02
N ILE A 83 -7.07 -19.24 26.83
CA ILE A 83 -7.87 -20.45 26.62
C ILE A 83 -6.88 -21.63 26.70
N PRO A 84 -7.17 -22.67 27.52
CA PRO A 84 -6.32 -23.86 27.57
C PRO A 84 -6.22 -24.54 26.19
N GLU A 85 -5.06 -25.10 25.89
CA GLU A 85 -4.86 -25.86 24.66
C GLU A 85 -5.84 -27.04 24.60
N SER A 86 -6.42 -27.24 23.45
CA SER A 86 -7.35 -28.36 23.18
C SER A 86 -6.83 -29.17 21.97
N ALA A 87 -7.41 -30.32 21.72
CA ALA A 87 -7.04 -31.19 20.60
C ALA A 87 -7.15 -30.51 19.20
N GLY A 88 -7.91 -29.43 19.10
CA GLY A 88 -8.04 -28.63 17.89
C GLY A 88 -7.13 -27.39 17.83
N THR A 89 -6.34 -27.14 18.84
CA THR A 89 -5.43 -25.98 18.88
C THR A 89 -4.22 -26.23 17.98
N LEU A 90 -4.00 -25.33 17.00
CA LEU A 90 -2.82 -25.39 16.17
C LEU A 90 -1.58 -24.97 16.98
N ARG A 91 -0.69 -25.92 17.26
CA ARG A 91 0.52 -25.66 18.00
C ARG A 91 1.50 -24.86 17.15
N THR A 92 2.06 -23.80 17.73
CA THR A 92 3.00 -22.88 17.04
C THR A 92 4.45 -23.37 17.03
N ASP A 93 4.75 -24.43 17.80
CA ASP A 93 6.07 -25.05 17.94
C ASP A 93 6.29 -26.25 17.00
N THR A 94 5.45 -26.41 15.98
CA THR A 94 5.49 -27.54 15.06
C THR A 94 6.01 -27.16 13.67
N GLY A 95 6.65 -28.12 12.97
CA GLY A 95 7.08 -27.95 11.60
C GLY A 95 5.89 -27.65 10.64
N THR A 96 4.71 -28.19 10.95
CA THR A 96 3.48 -27.90 10.20
C THR A 96 3.10 -26.41 10.27
N PHE A 97 3.18 -25.81 11.46
CA PHE A 97 2.93 -24.39 11.63
C PHE A 97 3.92 -23.53 10.81
N SER A 98 5.21 -23.87 10.89
CA SER A 98 6.26 -23.18 10.13
C SER A 98 6.03 -23.27 8.62
N LEU A 99 5.66 -24.46 8.13
CA LEU A 99 5.38 -24.68 6.71
C LEU A 99 4.18 -23.87 6.25
N ILE A 100 3.07 -23.89 7.01
CA ILE A 100 1.87 -23.10 6.70
C ILE A 100 2.18 -21.60 6.69
N THR A 101 2.90 -21.13 7.70
CA THR A 101 3.30 -19.71 7.79
C THR A 101 4.14 -19.29 6.59
N PHE A 102 5.13 -20.10 6.21
CA PHE A 102 5.96 -19.85 5.04
C PHE A 102 5.13 -19.83 3.75
N ALA A 103 4.23 -20.81 3.57
CA ALA A 103 3.35 -20.86 2.40
C ALA A 103 2.45 -19.62 2.30
N VAL A 104 1.87 -19.17 3.43
CA VAL A 104 1.05 -17.95 3.47
C VAL A 104 1.87 -16.72 3.07
N ILE A 105 3.10 -16.58 3.56
CA ILE A 105 3.99 -15.47 3.20
C ILE A 105 4.24 -15.45 1.69
N ILE A 106 4.58 -16.60 1.11
CA ILE A 106 4.83 -16.71 -0.34
C ILE A 106 3.57 -16.38 -1.16
N ILE A 107 2.42 -16.91 -0.76
CA ILE A 107 1.15 -16.65 -1.45
C ILE A 107 0.79 -15.17 -1.41
N VAL A 108 0.89 -14.54 -0.23
CA VAL A 108 0.58 -13.11 -0.09
C VAL A 108 1.55 -12.27 -0.89
N ALA A 109 2.85 -12.58 -0.87
CA ALA A 109 3.85 -11.88 -1.68
C ALA A 109 3.56 -12.02 -3.17
N ALA A 110 3.26 -13.23 -3.65
CA ALA A 110 2.91 -13.48 -5.05
C ALA A 110 1.66 -12.69 -5.47
N LEU A 111 0.60 -12.73 -4.68
CA LEU A 111 -0.65 -12.00 -4.97
C LEU A 111 -0.45 -10.47 -4.94
N SER A 112 0.47 -9.96 -4.14
CA SER A 112 0.74 -8.53 -4.02
C SER A 112 1.54 -7.98 -5.20
N PHE A 113 2.52 -8.72 -5.70
CA PHE A 113 3.46 -8.23 -6.71
C PHE A 113 3.19 -8.75 -8.12
N PHE A 114 2.71 -9.99 -8.26
CA PHE A 114 2.55 -10.63 -9.57
C PHE A 114 1.62 -9.86 -10.53
N PRO A 115 0.45 -9.34 -10.10
CA PRO A 115 -0.42 -8.60 -11.01
C PRO A 115 0.26 -7.36 -11.60
N ALA A 116 0.97 -6.58 -10.80
CA ALA A 116 1.65 -5.38 -11.26
C ALA A 116 2.81 -5.70 -12.22
N LEU A 117 3.61 -6.75 -11.91
CA LEU A 117 4.74 -7.18 -12.72
C LEU A 117 4.33 -7.81 -14.05
N ALA A 118 3.17 -8.46 -14.10
CA ALA A 118 2.68 -9.13 -15.31
C ALA A 118 1.86 -8.21 -16.20
N LEU A 119 0.96 -7.41 -15.63
CA LEU A 119 0.00 -6.61 -16.39
C LEU A 119 0.65 -5.39 -17.06
N GLY A 120 1.63 -4.75 -16.45
CA GLY A 120 2.33 -3.60 -17.03
C GLY A 120 3.00 -3.95 -18.37
N PRO A 121 3.94 -4.89 -18.41
CA PRO A 121 4.60 -5.30 -19.65
C PRO A 121 3.65 -5.85 -20.72
N ILE A 122 2.57 -6.54 -20.31
CA ILE A 122 1.56 -7.04 -21.27
C ILE A 122 0.78 -5.89 -21.88
N ALA A 123 0.37 -4.91 -21.06
CA ALA A 123 -0.33 -3.73 -21.56
C ALA A 123 0.55 -2.93 -22.53
N ASP A 124 1.81 -2.72 -22.21
CA ASP A 124 2.76 -2.04 -23.09
C ASP A 124 2.93 -2.79 -24.41
N TYR A 125 3.10 -4.12 -24.37
CA TYR A 125 3.20 -4.94 -25.56
C TYR A 125 1.98 -4.86 -26.47
N LEU A 126 0.78 -4.75 -25.90
CA LEU A 126 -0.46 -4.65 -26.67
C LEU A 126 -0.75 -3.25 -27.22
N THR A 127 -0.02 -2.23 -26.80
CA THR A 127 -0.18 -0.85 -27.27
C THR A 127 0.80 -0.48 -28.41
N PHE A 128 1.77 -1.34 -28.69
CA PHE A 128 2.65 -1.27 -29.85
C PHE A 128 2.11 -2.11 -31.00
#